data_27a3d4b96e39edacc673f1d3a95d72b9
#
_entry.id   27a3d4b96e39edacc673f1d3a95d72b9
#
_cell.length_a   1.000
_cell.length_b   1.000
_cell.length_c   1.000
_cell.angle_alpha   90.00
_cell.angle_beta   90.00
_cell.angle_gamma   90.00
#
_symmetry.space_group_name_H-M   'P 1'
#
loop_
_entity.id
_entity.type
_entity.pdbx_description
1 polymer ?
#
loop_
_entity_poly.entity_id
_entity_poly.type
_entity_poly.pdbx_seq_one_letter_code
_entity_poly.pdbx_strand_id
1 'polypeptide(L)'
;MNYTAISDKIKLRLKEAKAEFKASDNISDFIKEEELSQLVDEVKGKFQGVLESLVIDTENDPNSMDTAKRLAKMYVYELMSGRYDKKPNVTSFPNEGEGRFEGMLVVRAELRSMCSHHHQPVKGVCYIGIIPTGRVIGLSKYVRLAQWCARRGQLQEELVNQIAKVIMKETDTENVAVYIEATHGCMDNRGVMAHSSLTQTSAVHGLFHNSSVKQEFFDNIKMQSSKC
;
A
#
# COMPACT_ATOMS: atom_id res chain seq x y z
N MET A 1 29.46 -3.04 24.77
CA MET A 1 28.65 -4.14 24.18
C MET A 1 28.14 -3.63 22.83
N ASN A 2 28.60 -4.22 21.71
CA ASN A 2 28.04 -3.87 20.41
C ASN A 2 26.61 -4.43 20.33
N TYR A 3 25.63 -3.63 20.67
CA TYR A 3 24.24 -3.99 20.42
C TYR A 3 24.01 -4.05 18.90
N THR A 4 23.86 -5.24 18.37
CA THR A 4 23.45 -5.41 16.96
C THR A 4 22.11 -4.69 16.76
N ALA A 5 22.03 -3.76 15.80
CA ALA A 5 20.83 -3.00 15.53
C ALA A 5 19.63 -3.95 15.28
N ILE A 6 18.43 -3.54 15.66
CA ILE A 6 17.24 -4.40 15.48
C ILE A 6 16.98 -4.67 14.00
N SER A 7 17.22 -3.69 13.15
CA SER A 7 17.13 -3.84 11.68
C SER A 7 18.07 -4.93 11.15
N ASP A 8 19.25 -5.12 11.74
CA ASP A 8 20.20 -6.16 11.32
C ASP A 8 19.73 -7.56 11.73
N LYS A 9 19.11 -7.69 12.91
CA LYS A 9 18.49 -8.95 13.35
C LYS A 9 17.36 -9.36 12.43
N ILE A 10 16.50 -8.40 12.03
CA ILE A 10 15.40 -8.66 11.09
C ILE A 10 15.96 -9.04 9.71
N LYS A 11 16.96 -8.31 9.20
CA LYS A 11 17.63 -8.63 7.94
C LYS A 11 18.27 -10.01 7.94
N LEU A 12 18.86 -10.44 9.05
CA LEU A 12 19.44 -11.77 9.16
C LEU A 12 18.38 -12.85 8.96
N ARG A 13 17.24 -12.77 9.66
CA ARG A 13 16.11 -13.70 9.50
C ARG A 13 15.56 -13.74 8.08
N LEU A 14 15.43 -12.57 7.43
CA LEU A 14 15.01 -12.48 6.03
C LEU A 14 16.00 -13.20 5.09
N LYS A 15 17.30 -13.00 5.29
CA LYS A 15 18.35 -13.67 4.50
C LYS A 15 18.39 -15.18 4.73
N GLU A 16 18.28 -15.65 5.97
CA GLU A 16 18.23 -17.07 6.32
C GLU A 16 17.02 -17.77 5.67
N ALA A 17 15.87 -17.08 5.64
CA ALA A 17 14.66 -17.55 4.96
C ALA A 17 14.68 -17.36 3.44
N LYS A 18 15.72 -16.77 2.86
CA LYS A 18 15.80 -16.37 1.45
C LYS A 18 14.59 -15.54 0.99
N ALA A 19 14.03 -14.76 1.90
CA ALA A 19 12.90 -13.89 1.64
C ALA A 19 13.35 -12.57 1.01
N GLU A 20 12.57 -12.07 0.05
CA GLU A 20 12.77 -10.73 -0.48
C GLU A 20 12.37 -9.68 0.56
N PHE A 21 13.00 -8.50 0.53
CA PHE A 21 12.68 -7.38 1.41
C PHE A 21 12.80 -6.04 0.71
N LYS A 22 12.34 -5.97 -0.55
CA LYS A 22 12.16 -4.72 -1.28
C LYS A 22 11.25 -3.76 -0.49
N ALA A 23 11.26 -2.49 -0.81
CA ALA A 23 10.40 -1.51 -0.13
C ALA A 23 8.90 -1.88 -0.23
N SER A 24 8.49 -2.50 -1.34
CA SER A 24 7.13 -2.96 -1.62
C SER A 24 6.73 -4.27 -0.91
N ASP A 25 7.67 -5.01 -0.30
CA ASP A 25 7.37 -6.28 0.34
C ASP A 25 6.82 -6.11 1.76
N ASN A 26 5.89 -6.99 2.15
CA ASN A 26 5.53 -7.17 3.55
C ASN A 26 6.53 -8.10 4.23
N ILE A 27 7.03 -7.71 5.38
CA ILE A 27 8.02 -8.47 6.17
C ILE A 27 7.51 -8.80 7.59
N SER A 28 6.22 -8.69 7.83
CA SER A 28 5.61 -8.85 9.16
C SER A 28 5.89 -10.21 9.82
N ASP A 29 6.05 -11.27 9.03
CA ASP A 29 6.33 -12.61 9.54
C ASP A 29 7.77 -12.75 10.11
N PHE A 30 8.64 -11.79 9.83
CA PHE A 30 10.02 -11.75 10.30
C PHE A 30 10.25 -10.77 11.45
N ILE A 31 9.19 -10.12 11.94
CA ILE A 31 9.24 -9.12 13.02
C ILE A 31 8.46 -9.67 14.22
N LYS A 32 9.09 -9.70 15.38
CA LYS A 32 8.43 -10.04 16.64
C LYS A 32 7.68 -8.81 17.17
N GLU A 33 6.65 -9.03 17.98
CA GLU A 33 5.76 -7.98 18.47
C GLU A 33 6.53 -6.85 19.18
N GLU A 34 7.49 -7.20 20.02
CA GLU A 34 8.31 -6.25 20.79
C GLU A 34 9.37 -5.52 19.94
N GLU A 35 9.69 -6.03 18.74
CA GLU A 35 10.77 -5.48 17.90
C GLU A 35 10.33 -4.25 17.11
N LEU A 36 9.03 -4.07 16.88
CA LEU A 36 8.55 -2.92 16.11
C LEU A 36 8.80 -1.60 16.83
N SER A 37 8.63 -1.57 18.18
CA SER A 37 8.97 -0.40 18.98
C SER A 37 10.47 -0.12 18.98
N GLN A 38 11.31 -1.17 19.03
CA GLN A 38 12.77 -1.03 18.95
C GLN A 38 13.19 -0.51 17.57
N LEU A 39 12.50 -0.91 16.50
CA LEU A 39 12.73 -0.39 15.15
C LEU A 39 12.40 1.10 15.07
N VAL A 40 11.31 1.55 15.72
CA VAL A 40 10.97 2.98 15.80
C VAL A 40 12.09 3.76 16.51
N ASP A 41 12.64 3.23 17.60
CA ASP A 41 13.73 3.91 18.33
C ASP A 41 15.02 3.96 17.49
N GLU A 42 15.34 2.90 16.74
CA GLU A 42 16.47 2.91 15.81
C GLU A 42 16.27 3.95 14.71
N VAL A 43 15.09 3.97 14.07
CA VAL A 43 14.74 4.93 13.01
C VAL A 43 14.76 6.36 13.54
N LYS A 44 14.27 6.60 14.77
CA LYS A 44 14.37 7.91 15.45
C LYS A 44 15.83 8.38 15.52
N GLY A 45 16.76 7.52 15.97
CA GLY A 45 18.17 7.89 16.03
C GLY A 45 18.77 8.25 14.68
N LYS A 46 18.34 7.57 13.59
CA LYS A 46 18.76 7.91 12.23
C LYS A 46 18.21 9.26 11.77
N PHE A 47 16.93 9.52 12.01
CA PHE A 47 16.33 10.82 11.68
C PHE A 47 16.94 11.95 12.50
N GLN A 48 17.29 11.71 13.78
CA GLN A 48 18.01 12.70 14.59
C GLN A 48 19.32 13.12 13.92
N GLY A 49 20.15 12.15 13.47
CA GLY A 49 21.39 12.46 12.75
C GLY A 49 21.16 13.19 11.42
N VAL A 50 20.05 12.93 10.72
CA VAL A 50 19.68 13.69 9.50
C VAL A 50 19.39 15.15 9.84
N LEU A 51 18.58 15.42 10.89
CA LEU A 51 18.23 16.78 11.31
C LEU A 51 19.47 17.56 11.76
N GLU A 52 20.35 16.93 12.52
CA GLU A 52 21.62 17.50 12.94
C GLU A 52 22.52 17.85 11.73
N SER A 53 22.58 16.95 10.74
CA SER A 53 23.35 17.20 9.51
C SER A 53 22.77 18.33 8.65
N LEU A 54 21.46 18.58 8.76
CA LEU A 54 20.78 19.74 8.16
C LEU A 54 20.97 21.03 8.98
N VAL A 55 21.72 20.98 10.07
CA VAL A 55 22.00 22.11 10.98
C VAL A 55 20.71 22.66 11.61
N ILE A 56 19.77 21.77 11.95
CA ILE A 56 18.54 22.12 12.65
C ILE A 56 18.78 22.00 14.16
N ASP A 57 18.46 23.06 14.92
CA ASP A 57 18.52 23.03 16.38
C ASP A 57 17.37 22.18 16.94
N THR A 58 17.71 20.93 17.28
CA THR A 58 16.77 19.99 17.89
C THR A 58 16.81 19.97 19.42
N GLU A 59 17.64 20.82 20.03
CA GLU A 59 17.78 20.94 21.50
C GLU A 59 16.92 22.10 22.03
N ASN A 60 16.98 23.27 21.39
CA ASN A 60 16.40 24.51 21.89
C ASN A 60 15.18 25.00 21.07
N ASP A 61 14.97 24.52 19.82
CA ASP A 61 13.77 24.86 19.05
C ASP A 61 12.57 23.97 19.44
N PRO A 62 11.54 24.52 20.12
CA PRO A 62 10.37 23.75 20.55
C PRO A 62 9.61 23.09 19.39
N ASN A 63 9.76 23.59 18.14
CA ASN A 63 9.09 23.02 16.96
C ASN A 63 9.83 21.79 16.43
N SER A 64 11.14 21.74 16.62
CA SER A 64 12.03 20.71 16.03
C SER A 64 12.48 19.63 17.00
N MET A 65 12.42 19.85 18.33
CA MET A 65 12.94 18.93 19.33
C MET A 65 12.34 17.52 19.32
N ASP A 66 11.10 17.38 18.91
CA ASP A 66 10.40 16.07 18.78
C ASP A 66 10.30 15.55 17.34
N THR A 67 10.88 16.24 16.36
CA THR A 67 10.70 15.93 14.93
C THR A 67 11.21 14.53 14.60
N ALA A 68 12.38 14.13 15.06
CA ALA A 68 12.94 12.80 14.82
C ALA A 68 12.00 11.68 15.30
N LYS A 69 11.40 11.84 16.48
CA LYS A 69 10.44 10.89 17.04
C LYS A 69 9.13 10.85 16.24
N ARG A 70 8.62 12.01 15.82
CA ARG A 70 7.40 12.11 15.01
C ARG A 70 7.61 11.46 13.65
N LEU A 71 8.74 11.73 12.99
CA LEU A 71 9.11 11.10 11.72
C LEU A 71 9.22 9.58 11.85
N ALA A 72 9.92 9.07 12.87
CA ALA A 72 10.07 7.63 13.06
C ALA A 72 8.71 6.92 13.21
N LYS A 73 7.82 7.46 14.07
CA LYS A 73 6.47 6.92 14.25
C LYS A 73 5.65 6.98 12.96
N MET A 74 5.67 8.11 12.27
CA MET A 74 4.97 8.31 11.00
C MET A 74 5.44 7.28 9.96
N TYR A 75 6.74 7.08 9.81
CA TYR A 75 7.26 6.11 8.83
C TYR A 75 6.87 4.68 9.17
N VAL A 76 7.04 4.26 10.42
CA VAL A 76 6.85 2.84 10.79
C VAL A 76 5.37 2.51 10.96
N TYR A 77 4.60 3.34 11.66
CA TYR A 77 3.21 3.02 12.02
C TYR A 77 2.16 3.53 11.04
N GLU A 78 2.50 4.47 10.14
CA GLU A 78 1.52 5.08 9.26
C GLU A 78 1.88 4.84 7.79
N LEU A 79 2.96 5.45 7.28
CA LEU A 79 3.30 5.43 5.86
C LEU A 79 3.73 4.05 5.34
N MET A 80 4.44 3.28 6.18
CA MET A 80 4.94 1.95 5.83
C MET A 80 4.32 0.84 6.69
N SER A 81 3.20 1.09 7.35
CA SER A 81 2.55 0.10 8.21
C SER A 81 2.22 -1.21 7.46
N GLY A 82 1.79 -1.13 6.21
CA GLY A 82 1.54 -2.32 5.39
C GLY A 82 2.76 -3.18 5.08
N ARG A 83 3.98 -2.67 5.37
CA ARG A 83 5.21 -3.44 5.33
C ARG A 83 5.40 -4.27 6.60
N TYR A 84 4.93 -3.77 7.75
CA TYR A 84 5.18 -4.32 9.07
C TYR A 84 3.96 -5.00 9.69
N ASP A 85 2.75 -4.59 9.29
CA ASP A 85 1.51 -5.17 9.78
C ASP A 85 1.16 -6.44 9.03
N LYS A 86 0.59 -7.41 9.74
CA LYS A 86 0.02 -8.61 9.13
C LYS A 86 -1.11 -8.24 8.18
N LYS A 87 -1.30 -9.08 7.15
CA LYS A 87 -2.41 -8.93 6.23
C LYS A 87 -3.74 -8.89 6.99
N PRO A 88 -4.66 -7.97 6.66
CA PRO A 88 -5.99 -7.92 7.27
C PRO A 88 -6.73 -9.26 7.14
N ASN A 89 -7.41 -9.67 8.21
CA ASN A 89 -8.26 -10.86 8.17
C ASN A 89 -9.42 -10.66 7.20
N VAL A 90 -9.63 -11.65 6.34
CA VAL A 90 -10.69 -11.67 5.34
C VAL A 90 -11.74 -12.71 5.69
N THR A 91 -12.98 -12.27 5.81
CA THR A 91 -14.12 -13.16 5.90
C THR A 91 -14.64 -13.40 4.49
N SER A 92 -14.68 -14.65 4.05
CA SER A 92 -15.21 -15.06 2.76
C SER A 92 -16.47 -15.90 2.93
N PHE A 93 -17.33 -15.85 1.91
CA PHE A 93 -18.62 -16.55 1.87
C PHE A 93 -18.70 -17.35 0.57
N PRO A 94 -19.34 -18.53 0.56
CA PRO A 94 -19.66 -19.23 -0.68
C PRO A 94 -20.53 -18.36 -1.59
N ASN A 95 -20.27 -18.39 -2.88
CA ASN A 95 -21.08 -17.74 -3.91
C ASN A 95 -21.78 -18.81 -4.74
N GLU A 96 -22.76 -19.48 -4.12
CA GLU A 96 -23.41 -20.68 -4.64
C GLU A 96 -24.94 -20.60 -4.54
N GLY A 97 -25.66 -21.54 -5.19
CA GLY A 97 -27.12 -21.65 -5.13
C GLY A 97 -27.85 -20.60 -5.97
N GLU A 98 -29.16 -20.47 -5.72
CA GLU A 98 -30.07 -19.57 -6.49
C GLU A 98 -29.72 -18.07 -6.31
N GLY A 99 -29.07 -17.71 -5.19
CA GLY A 99 -28.62 -16.34 -4.88
C GLY A 99 -27.22 -16.01 -5.36
N ARG A 100 -26.60 -16.85 -6.18
CA ARG A 100 -25.25 -16.64 -6.71
C ARG A 100 -25.15 -15.32 -7.46
N PHE A 101 -24.17 -14.51 -7.09
CA PHE A 101 -23.86 -13.28 -7.81
C PHE A 101 -22.93 -13.58 -9.00
N GLU A 102 -23.39 -13.26 -10.21
CA GLU A 102 -22.66 -13.50 -11.45
C GLU A 102 -22.24 -12.21 -12.18
N GLY A 103 -22.63 -11.06 -11.64
CA GLY A 103 -22.33 -9.77 -12.20
C GLY A 103 -20.93 -9.28 -11.85
N MET A 104 -20.62 -8.07 -12.32
CA MET A 104 -19.42 -7.34 -11.96
C MET A 104 -19.66 -6.52 -10.69
N LEU A 105 -18.82 -6.70 -9.67
CA LEU A 105 -18.73 -5.84 -8.51
C LEU A 105 -17.61 -4.83 -8.73
N VAL A 106 -17.84 -3.53 -8.55
CA VAL A 106 -16.82 -2.49 -8.60
C VAL A 106 -16.75 -1.75 -7.26
N VAL A 107 -15.62 -1.84 -6.59
CA VAL A 107 -15.36 -1.19 -5.30
C VAL A 107 -14.39 -0.04 -5.50
N ARG A 108 -14.75 1.17 -5.02
CA ARG A 108 -13.87 2.34 -4.98
C ARG A 108 -13.23 2.44 -3.59
N ALA A 109 -11.93 2.64 -3.55
CA ALA A 109 -11.16 2.85 -2.33
C ALA A 109 -10.29 4.11 -2.45
N GLU A 110 -10.25 4.93 -1.41
CA GLU A 110 -9.23 5.97 -1.33
C GLU A 110 -7.87 5.33 -1.14
N LEU A 111 -6.88 5.86 -1.85
CA LEU A 111 -5.52 5.34 -1.86
C LEU A 111 -4.55 6.39 -1.34
N ARG A 112 -3.73 5.97 -0.39
CA ARG A 112 -2.59 6.73 0.10
C ARG A 112 -1.38 5.82 0.13
N SER A 113 -0.38 6.15 -0.67
CA SER A 113 0.88 5.41 -0.78
C SER A 113 2.06 6.37 -0.72
N MET A 114 3.24 5.85 -0.86
CA MET A 114 4.48 6.61 -0.86
C MET A 114 5.37 6.13 -2.01
N CYS A 115 5.86 7.05 -2.81
CA CYS A 115 6.83 6.74 -3.87
C CYS A 115 8.15 6.26 -3.26
N SER A 116 8.66 5.11 -3.70
CA SER A 116 9.92 4.54 -3.20
C SER A 116 11.15 5.38 -3.52
N HIS A 117 11.11 6.24 -4.55
CA HIS A 117 12.27 7.02 -4.99
C HIS A 117 12.59 8.21 -4.08
N HIS A 118 11.58 8.97 -3.69
CA HIS A 118 11.76 10.22 -2.94
C HIS A 118 10.96 10.26 -1.64
N HIS A 119 10.27 9.16 -1.29
CA HIS A 119 9.38 9.07 -0.13
C HIS A 119 8.33 10.19 -0.08
N GLN A 120 7.93 10.69 -1.26
CA GLN A 120 6.86 11.67 -1.39
C GLN A 120 5.50 10.96 -1.47
N PRO A 121 4.42 11.60 -0.97
CA PRO A 121 3.09 10.99 -0.97
C PRO A 121 2.57 10.73 -2.38
N VAL A 122 1.86 9.62 -2.52
CA VAL A 122 1.01 9.28 -3.66
C VAL A 122 -0.42 9.24 -3.15
N LYS A 123 -1.30 10.08 -3.70
CA LYS A 123 -2.68 10.25 -3.25
C LYS A 123 -3.65 10.09 -4.42
N GLY A 124 -4.67 9.28 -4.25
CA GLY A 124 -5.64 9.06 -5.32
C GLY A 124 -6.72 8.08 -4.95
N VAL A 125 -7.25 7.42 -5.95
CA VAL A 125 -8.31 6.43 -5.83
C VAL A 125 -7.92 5.14 -6.54
N CYS A 126 -8.41 4.03 -5.99
CA CYS A 126 -8.29 2.70 -6.56
C CYS A 126 -9.69 2.16 -6.83
N TYR A 127 -9.92 1.64 -8.02
CA TYR A 127 -11.13 0.92 -8.39
C TYR A 127 -10.77 -0.55 -8.58
N ILE A 128 -11.51 -1.44 -7.93
CA ILE A 128 -11.32 -2.88 -7.96
C ILE A 128 -12.57 -3.50 -8.56
N GLY A 129 -12.45 -4.05 -9.76
CA GLY A 129 -13.51 -4.80 -10.44
C GLY A 129 -13.33 -6.30 -10.21
N ILE A 130 -14.39 -7.01 -9.84
CA ILE A 130 -14.37 -8.44 -9.60
C ILE A 130 -15.60 -9.07 -10.24
N ILE A 131 -15.40 -10.19 -10.95
CA ILE A 131 -16.46 -11.12 -11.33
C ILE A 131 -16.19 -12.40 -10.55
N PRO A 132 -16.95 -12.62 -9.45
CA PRO A 132 -16.67 -13.73 -8.53
C PRO A 132 -17.05 -15.07 -9.18
N THR A 133 -16.34 -16.11 -8.78
CA THR A 133 -16.66 -17.51 -9.13
C THR A 133 -17.31 -18.21 -7.94
N GLY A 134 -16.55 -18.95 -7.16
CA GLY A 134 -17.08 -19.74 -6.05
C GLY A 134 -17.15 -19.01 -4.70
N ARG A 135 -16.55 -17.80 -4.57
CA ARG A 135 -16.47 -17.11 -3.28
C ARG A 135 -16.60 -15.60 -3.45
N VAL A 136 -17.14 -14.95 -2.42
CA VAL A 136 -17.18 -13.50 -2.26
C VAL A 136 -16.60 -13.12 -0.88
N ILE A 137 -16.08 -11.91 -0.74
CA ILE A 137 -15.58 -11.39 0.53
C ILE A 137 -16.38 -10.15 0.94
N GLY A 138 -16.36 -9.82 2.22
CA GLY A 138 -17.04 -8.62 2.71
C GLY A 138 -16.53 -7.35 2.02
N LEU A 139 -17.42 -6.43 1.62
CA LEU A 139 -17.09 -5.23 0.83
C LEU A 139 -15.95 -4.41 1.44
N SER A 140 -15.94 -4.22 2.75
CA SER A 140 -14.86 -3.50 3.45
C SER A 140 -13.49 -4.17 3.33
N LYS A 141 -13.42 -5.46 3.00
CA LYS A 141 -12.17 -6.21 2.88
C LYS A 141 -11.39 -5.79 1.65
N TYR A 142 -12.07 -5.50 0.53
CA TYR A 142 -11.43 -4.97 -0.67
C TYR A 142 -10.68 -3.67 -0.38
N VAL A 143 -11.34 -2.73 0.32
CA VAL A 143 -10.75 -1.45 0.71
C VAL A 143 -9.55 -1.66 1.65
N ARG A 144 -9.70 -2.50 2.68
CA ARG A 144 -8.62 -2.77 3.66
C ARG A 144 -7.41 -3.43 3.02
N LEU A 145 -7.61 -4.36 2.09
CA LEU A 145 -6.52 -5.03 1.36
C LEU A 145 -5.78 -4.04 0.46
N ALA A 146 -6.51 -3.20 -0.29
CA ALA A 146 -5.91 -2.16 -1.11
C ALA A 146 -5.08 -1.17 -0.27
N GLN A 147 -5.61 -0.69 0.85
CA GLN A 147 -4.90 0.20 1.77
C GLN A 147 -3.69 -0.46 2.41
N TRP A 148 -3.77 -1.74 2.78
CA TRP A 148 -2.63 -2.49 3.32
C TRP A 148 -1.51 -2.65 2.28
N CYS A 149 -1.85 -2.94 1.01
CA CYS A 149 -0.87 -2.95 -0.07
C CYS A 149 -0.26 -1.55 -0.29
N ALA A 150 -1.07 -0.49 -0.23
CA ALA A 150 -0.64 0.88 -0.51
C ALA A 150 0.32 1.46 0.53
N ARG A 151 0.21 1.05 1.79
CA ARG A 151 1.06 1.56 2.89
C ARG A 151 2.46 0.95 2.89
N ARG A 152 3.17 1.12 1.78
CA ARG A 152 4.56 0.68 1.55
C ARG A 152 5.24 1.69 0.64
N GLY A 153 6.59 1.68 0.62
CA GLY A 153 7.34 2.46 -0.37
C GLY A 153 7.39 1.70 -1.70
N GLN A 154 6.65 2.15 -2.74
CA GLN A 154 6.56 1.42 -4.00
C GLN A 154 6.20 2.31 -5.19
N LEU A 155 6.30 1.76 -6.38
CA LEU A 155 5.81 2.38 -7.61
C LEU A 155 4.32 2.08 -7.79
N GLN A 156 3.60 2.96 -8.45
CA GLN A 156 2.17 2.76 -8.74
C GLN A 156 1.94 1.55 -9.64
N GLU A 157 2.87 1.27 -10.55
CA GLU A 157 2.88 0.12 -11.45
C GLU A 157 3.03 -1.22 -10.72
N GLU A 158 3.79 -1.24 -9.61
CA GLU A 158 3.87 -2.41 -8.74
C GLU A 158 2.61 -2.55 -7.89
N LEU A 159 2.13 -1.44 -7.33
CA LEU A 159 0.96 -1.41 -6.45
C LEU A 159 -0.30 -1.96 -7.12
N VAL A 160 -0.58 -1.56 -8.36
CA VAL A 160 -1.76 -2.04 -9.09
C VAL A 160 -1.74 -3.56 -9.26
N ASN A 161 -0.57 -4.14 -9.54
CA ASN A 161 -0.39 -5.58 -9.66
C ASN A 161 -0.46 -6.32 -8.31
N GLN A 162 0.09 -5.72 -7.24
CA GLN A 162 0.02 -6.29 -5.90
C GLN A 162 -1.41 -6.37 -5.39
N ILE A 163 -2.21 -5.31 -5.57
CA ILE A 163 -3.62 -5.30 -5.19
C ILE A 163 -4.37 -6.39 -5.94
N ALA A 164 -4.21 -6.48 -7.27
CA ALA A 164 -4.86 -7.50 -8.08
C ALA A 164 -4.54 -8.92 -7.58
N LYS A 165 -3.26 -9.23 -7.35
CA LYS A 165 -2.81 -10.55 -6.85
C LYS A 165 -3.40 -10.90 -5.49
N VAL A 166 -3.44 -9.93 -4.56
CA VAL A 166 -4.02 -10.16 -3.24
C VAL A 166 -5.52 -10.41 -3.34
N ILE A 167 -6.25 -9.63 -4.14
CA ILE A 167 -7.70 -9.81 -4.32
C ILE A 167 -7.98 -11.17 -4.98
N MET A 168 -7.29 -11.54 -6.04
CA MET A 168 -7.43 -12.86 -6.69
C MET A 168 -7.28 -14.00 -5.68
N LYS A 169 -6.25 -13.92 -4.83
CA LYS A 169 -5.99 -14.94 -3.79
C LYS A 169 -7.11 -15.04 -2.76
N GLU A 170 -7.65 -13.90 -2.31
CA GLU A 170 -8.67 -13.88 -1.24
C GLU A 170 -10.09 -14.22 -1.76
N THR A 171 -10.35 -14.01 -3.03
CA THR A 171 -11.65 -14.27 -3.65
C THR A 171 -11.69 -15.57 -4.44
N ASP A 172 -10.54 -16.23 -4.61
CA ASP A 172 -10.40 -17.48 -5.39
C ASP A 172 -10.98 -17.33 -6.81
N THR A 173 -10.68 -16.20 -7.45
CA THR A 173 -11.05 -15.90 -8.84
C THR A 173 -9.92 -15.20 -9.56
N GLU A 174 -9.70 -15.53 -10.83
CA GLU A 174 -8.78 -14.80 -11.69
C GLU A 174 -9.43 -13.57 -12.35
N ASN A 175 -10.74 -13.40 -12.20
CA ASN A 175 -11.49 -12.34 -12.89
C ASN A 175 -11.43 -11.04 -12.06
N VAL A 176 -10.28 -10.39 -12.06
CA VAL A 176 -10.01 -9.17 -11.31
C VAL A 176 -9.43 -8.09 -12.22
N ALA A 177 -9.95 -6.87 -12.10
CA ALA A 177 -9.35 -5.67 -12.66
C ALA A 177 -9.06 -4.66 -11.55
N VAL A 178 -7.93 -3.97 -11.63
CA VAL A 178 -7.59 -2.88 -10.73
C VAL A 178 -7.17 -1.68 -11.57
N TYR A 179 -7.72 -0.51 -11.24
CA TYR A 179 -7.36 0.76 -11.86
C TYR A 179 -7.03 1.75 -10.74
N ILE A 180 -5.90 2.44 -10.87
CA ILE A 180 -5.45 3.45 -9.92
C ILE A 180 -5.27 4.77 -10.68
N GLU A 181 -5.82 5.83 -10.11
CA GLU A 181 -5.61 7.20 -10.53
C GLU A 181 -5.08 7.99 -9.35
N ALA A 182 -3.88 8.60 -9.48
CA ALA A 182 -3.24 9.27 -8.37
C ALA A 182 -2.32 10.43 -8.80
N THR A 183 -2.17 11.40 -7.90
CA THR A 183 -1.15 12.45 -7.96
C THR A 183 0.10 12.01 -7.18
N HIS A 184 1.26 12.48 -7.62
CA HIS A 184 2.55 12.10 -7.06
C HIS A 184 3.30 13.33 -6.53
N GLY A 185 3.51 13.42 -5.22
CA GLY A 185 4.25 14.51 -4.61
C GLY A 185 5.69 14.64 -5.11
N CYS A 186 6.28 13.57 -5.63
CA CYS A 186 7.61 13.65 -6.25
C CYS A 186 7.62 14.42 -7.58
N MET A 187 6.46 14.60 -8.22
CA MET A 187 6.29 15.40 -9.44
C MET A 187 5.67 16.77 -9.15
N ASP A 188 4.81 16.86 -8.14
CA ASP A 188 4.02 18.04 -7.80
C ASP A 188 4.77 18.98 -6.83
N ASN A 189 5.27 18.45 -5.71
CA ASN A 189 5.85 19.26 -4.64
C ASN A 189 7.33 19.62 -4.84
N ARG A 190 8.01 19.01 -5.78
CA ARG A 190 9.45 19.19 -6.05
C ARG A 190 9.80 18.71 -7.47
N GLY A 191 11.06 18.90 -7.87
CA GLY A 191 11.57 18.46 -9.17
C GLY A 191 10.92 19.24 -10.31
N VAL A 192 10.17 18.56 -11.16
CA VAL A 192 9.52 19.15 -12.35
C VAL A 192 8.34 20.06 -12.01
N MET A 193 7.82 20.03 -10.78
CA MET A 193 6.70 20.86 -10.30
C MET A 193 5.45 20.83 -11.21
N ALA A 194 5.08 19.65 -11.67
CA ALA A 194 3.94 19.42 -12.55
C ALA A 194 2.63 19.32 -11.75
N HIS A 195 2.10 20.44 -11.30
CA HIS A 195 0.97 20.55 -10.35
C HIS A 195 -0.34 19.90 -10.81
N SER A 196 -0.55 19.74 -12.10
CA SER A 196 -1.76 19.10 -12.65
C SER A 196 -1.52 17.67 -13.14
N SER A 197 -0.36 17.08 -12.83
CA SER A 197 -0.06 15.74 -13.32
C SER A 197 -0.89 14.69 -12.61
N LEU A 198 -1.52 13.81 -13.38
CA LEU A 198 -2.31 12.70 -12.92
C LEU A 198 -1.79 11.43 -13.60
N THR A 199 -1.48 10.41 -12.80
CA THR A 199 -0.99 9.13 -13.30
C THR A 199 -2.08 8.08 -13.19
N GLN A 200 -2.33 7.37 -14.28
CA GLN A 200 -3.32 6.30 -14.36
C GLN A 200 -2.62 4.98 -14.68
N THR A 201 -2.89 3.94 -13.90
CA THR A 201 -2.38 2.58 -14.13
C THR A 201 -3.50 1.58 -14.00
N SER A 202 -3.43 0.48 -14.77
CA SER A 202 -4.41 -0.60 -14.67
C SER A 202 -3.74 -1.97 -14.76
N ALA A 203 -4.30 -2.95 -14.06
CA ALA A 203 -4.01 -4.37 -14.22
C ALA A 203 -5.32 -5.10 -14.47
N VAL A 204 -5.39 -5.96 -15.48
CA VAL A 204 -6.59 -6.73 -15.85
C VAL A 204 -6.24 -8.21 -15.96
N HIS A 205 -7.11 -9.06 -15.42
CA HIS A 205 -6.92 -10.51 -15.36
C HIS A 205 -8.21 -11.25 -15.70
N GLY A 206 -8.09 -12.50 -16.15
CA GLY A 206 -9.22 -13.37 -16.46
C GLY A 206 -10.17 -12.76 -17.51
N LEU A 207 -11.46 -12.75 -17.21
CA LEU A 207 -12.49 -12.22 -18.11
C LEU A 207 -12.32 -10.74 -18.48
N PHE A 208 -11.60 -9.96 -17.68
CA PHE A 208 -11.33 -8.56 -18.01
C PHE A 208 -10.38 -8.36 -19.20
N HIS A 209 -9.76 -9.42 -19.73
CA HIS A 209 -9.09 -9.36 -21.04
C HIS A 209 -10.10 -9.22 -22.21
N ASN A 210 -11.35 -9.64 -22.01
CA ASN A 210 -12.40 -9.41 -23.01
C ASN A 210 -12.74 -7.92 -23.11
N SER A 211 -12.78 -7.38 -24.31
CA SER A 211 -12.96 -5.94 -24.56
C SER A 211 -14.30 -5.40 -24.02
N SER A 212 -15.39 -6.16 -24.11
CA SER A 212 -16.71 -5.73 -23.61
C SER A 212 -16.74 -5.68 -22.08
N VAL A 213 -16.19 -6.67 -21.40
CA VAL A 213 -16.10 -6.72 -19.93
C VAL A 213 -15.18 -5.60 -19.41
N LYS A 214 -14.05 -5.39 -20.07
CA LYS A 214 -13.15 -4.27 -19.75
C LYS A 214 -13.83 -2.92 -19.95
N GLN A 215 -14.58 -2.75 -21.02
CA GLN A 215 -15.32 -1.51 -21.28
C GLN A 215 -16.38 -1.26 -20.20
N GLU A 216 -17.16 -2.28 -19.81
CA GLU A 216 -18.12 -2.19 -18.71
C GLU A 216 -17.48 -1.75 -17.41
N PHE A 217 -16.30 -2.27 -17.08
CA PHE A 217 -15.54 -1.84 -15.90
C PHE A 217 -15.20 -0.36 -15.92
N PHE A 218 -14.66 0.15 -17.04
CA PHE A 218 -14.33 1.57 -17.16
C PHE A 218 -15.56 2.47 -17.21
N ASP A 219 -16.68 2.01 -17.75
CA ASP A 219 -17.93 2.77 -17.75
C ASP A 219 -18.52 2.87 -16.33
N ASN A 220 -18.44 1.79 -15.55
CA ASN A 220 -18.78 1.82 -14.12
C ASN A 220 -17.90 2.81 -13.33
N ILE A 221 -16.60 2.90 -13.62
CA ILE A 221 -15.69 3.89 -13.01
C ILE A 221 -16.14 5.31 -13.36
N LYS A 222 -16.43 5.60 -14.64
CA LYS A 222 -16.89 6.93 -15.07
C LYS A 222 -18.19 7.35 -14.35
N MET A 223 -19.15 6.42 -14.22
CA MET A 223 -20.41 6.67 -13.50
C MET A 223 -20.20 6.95 -12.00
N GLN A 224 -19.22 6.30 -11.37
CA GLN A 224 -18.89 6.59 -9.97
C GLN A 224 -18.15 7.93 -9.80
N SER A 225 -17.22 8.26 -10.71
CA SER A 225 -16.44 9.48 -10.67
C SER A 225 -17.29 10.75 -10.89
N SER A 226 -18.39 10.65 -11.64
CA SER A 226 -19.31 11.76 -11.87
C SER A 226 -20.22 12.11 -10.70
N LYS A 227 -20.22 11.29 -9.64
CA LYS A 227 -21.06 11.46 -8.43
C LYS A 227 -20.28 11.97 -7.20
N CYS A 228 -18.98 12.12 -7.32
CA CYS A 228 -18.06 12.63 -6.29
C CYS A 228 -17.50 13.99 -6.68
#